data_bf24543b2b64673dd1a977db5e84200d
#
_entry.id   bf24543b2b64673dd1a977db5e84200d
#
_cell.length_a   1.000
_cell.length_b   1.000
_cell.length_c   1.000
_cell.angle_alpha   90.00
_cell.angle_beta   90.00
_cell.angle_gamma   90.00
#
_symmetry.space_group_name_H-M   'P 1'
#
loop_
_entity.id
_entity.type
_entity.pdbx_description
1 polymer ?
#
loop_
_entity_poly.entity_id
_entity_poly.type
_entity_poly.pdbx_seq_one_letter_code
_entity_poly.pdbx_strand_id
1 'polypeptide(L)'
;MKILNFGSLNIDDVYTMEHFVRPGETASSLDFAYYAGGKGLNQSIALANAGAEVYHAGAIGKDGLFLKELLQEKGVHTDFVQVSDTRTGHAIIQVEQNGQNCIILYGGAN
;
A
#
# COMPACT_ATOMS: atom_id res chain seq x y z
N MET A 1 25.22 -6.49 -6.62
CA MET A 1 25.04 -5.60 -5.46
C MET A 1 23.76 -5.93 -4.75
N LYS A 2 23.82 -6.10 -3.45
CA LYS A 2 22.63 -6.34 -2.63
C LYS A 2 22.21 -5.05 -1.97
N ILE A 3 20.90 -4.79 -1.99
CA ILE A 3 20.31 -3.60 -1.39
C ILE A 3 19.28 -4.04 -0.36
N LEU A 4 19.36 -3.49 0.85
CA LEU A 4 18.32 -3.64 1.86
C LEU A 4 17.53 -2.34 1.88
N ASN A 5 16.25 -2.43 1.56
CA ASN A 5 15.33 -1.30 1.61
C ASN A 5 14.37 -1.50 2.78
N PHE A 6 14.42 -0.61 3.75
CA PHE A 6 13.52 -0.62 4.90
C PHE A 6 12.46 0.45 4.68
N GLY A 7 11.21 0.02 4.49
CA GLY A 7 10.20 1.01 4.18
C GLY A 7 8.77 0.49 4.25
N SER A 8 7.85 1.43 4.08
CA SER A 8 6.42 1.22 4.27
C SER A 8 5.81 0.30 3.21
N LEU A 9 4.88 -0.53 3.66
CA LEU A 9 4.04 -1.40 2.85
C LEU A 9 2.60 -1.05 3.19
N ASN A 10 1.84 -0.57 2.22
CA ASN A 10 0.48 -0.06 2.43
C ASN A 10 -0.50 -0.66 1.44
N ILE A 11 -1.76 -0.68 1.88
CA ILE A 11 -2.89 -0.96 1.00
C ILE A 11 -3.57 0.38 0.69
N ASP A 12 -3.74 0.69 -0.58
CA ASP A 12 -4.47 1.89 -1.00
C ASP A 12 -5.90 1.49 -1.31
N ASP A 13 -6.84 1.84 -0.43
CA ASP A 13 -8.27 1.63 -0.62
C ASP A 13 -8.87 2.86 -1.30
N VAL A 14 -9.28 2.71 -2.56
CA VAL A 14 -9.73 3.82 -3.41
C VAL A 14 -11.24 3.75 -3.60
N TYR A 15 -11.91 4.77 -3.13
CA TYR A 15 -13.36 4.94 -3.28
C TYR A 15 -13.64 6.06 -4.27
N THR A 16 -14.27 5.73 -5.38
CA THR A 16 -14.72 6.73 -6.35
C THR A 16 -16.03 7.31 -5.88
N MET A 17 -16.10 8.64 -5.73
CA MET A 17 -17.21 9.36 -5.15
C MET A 17 -17.75 10.42 -6.09
N GLU A 18 -19.04 10.75 -5.98
CA GLU A 18 -19.58 11.94 -6.64
C GLU A 18 -19.00 13.21 -6.03
N HIS A 19 -18.88 13.23 -4.71
CA HIS A 19 -18.27 14.30 -3.93
C HIS A 19 -17.66 13.70 -2.67
N PHE A 20 -16.76 14.41 -2.02
CA PHE A 20 -16.21 13.98 -0.75
C PHE A 20 -17.30 13.95 0.32
N VAL A 21 -17.26 12.92 1.18
CA VAL A 21 -18.19 12.79 2.30
C VAL A 21 -18.03 13.99 3.22
N ARG A 22 -19.16 14.62 3.57
CA ARG A 22 -19.21 15.78 4.45
C ARG A 22 -19.53 15.34 5.87
N PRO A 23 -19.22 16.19 6.87
CA PRO A 23 -19.57 15.87 8.26
C PRO A 23 -21.07 15.54 8.41
N GLY A 24 -21.36 14.44 9.09
CA GLY A 24 -22.72 13.98 9.31
C GLY A 24 -23.38 13.30 8.13
N GLU A 25 -22.72 13.23 6.99
CA GLU A 25 -23.25 12.59 5.77
C GLU A 25 -22.86 11.13 5.70
N THR A 26 -23.74 10.30 5.17
CA THR A 26 -23.44 8.94 4.73
C THR A 26 -23.63 8.90 3.22
N ALA A 27 -22.55 8.59 2.49
CA ALA A 27 -22.61 8.54 1.04
C ALA A 27 -22.15 7.17 0.55
N SER A 28 -22.78 6.66 -0.50
CA SER A 28 -22.35 5.45 -1.17
C SER A 28 -21.32 5.77 -2.22
N SER A 29 -20.23 4.98 -2.28
CA SER A 29 -19.24 5.13 -3.34
C SER A 29 -19.81 4.63 -4.67
N LEU A 30 -19.35 5.22 -5.76
CA LEU A 30 -19.68 4.77 -7.11
C LEU A 30 -18.93 3.51 -7.48
N ASP A 31 -17.69 3.38 -6.95
CA ASP A 31 -16.82 2.25 -7.22
C ASP A 31 -15.82 2.09 -6.08
N PHE A 32 -15.21 0.91 -5.99
CA PHE A 32 -14.17 0.61 -5.03
C PHE A 32 -13.12 -0.27 -5.66
N ALA A 33 -11.86 0.06 -5.42
CA ALA A 33 -10.73 -0.78 -5.79
C ALA A 33 -9.64 -0.64 -4.73
N TYR A 34 -8.76 -1.64 -4.62
CA TYR A 34 -7.60 -1.52 -3.75
C TYR A 34 -6.32 -1.85 -4.52
N TYR A 35 -5.23 -1.25 -4.09
CA TYR A 35 -3.94 -1.37 -4.76
C TYR A 35 -2.83 -1.51 -3.74
N ALA A 36 -1.73 -2.12 -4.19
CA ALA A 36 -0.50 -2.12 -3.43
C ALA A 36 0.09 -0.71 -3.44
N GLY A 37 0.50 -0.22 -2.28
CA GLY A 37 1.06 1.12 -2.13
C GLY A 37 2.17 1.15 -1.11
N GLY A 38 2.58 2.37 -0.78
CA GLY A 38 3.68 2.63 0.11
C GLY A 38 4.96 2.98 -0.63
N LYS A 39 5.63 4.02 -0.16
CA LYS A 39 6.88 4.48 -0.78
C LYS A 39 7.96 3.40 -0.73
N GLY A 40 8.02 2.65 0.37
CA GLY A 40 8.98 1.56 0.52
C GLY A 40 8.75 0.45 -0.49
N LEU A 41 7.50 0.02 -0.67
CA LEU A 41 7.15 -1.00 -1.64
C LEU A 41 7.52 -0.55 -3.06
N ASN A 42 7.13 0.66 -3.43
CA ASN A 42 7.39 1.19 -4.76
C ASN A 42 8.89 1.31 -5.04
N GLN A 43 9.66 1.72 -4.04
CA GLN A 43 11.11 1.83 -4.17
C GLN A 43 11.77 0.46 -4.37
N SER A 44 11.35 -0.56 -3.63
CA SER A 44 11.88 -1.91 -3.80
C SER A 44 11.61 -2.46 -5.19
N ILE A 45 10.39 -2.26 -5.69
CA ILE A 45 10.03 -2.72 -7.04
C ILE A 45 10.84 -1.98 -8.10
N ALA A 46 11.02 -0.66 -7.94
CA ALA A 46 11.81 0.13 -8.88
C ALA A 46 13.28 -0.34 -8.91
N LEU A 47 13.86 -0.61 -7.75
CA LEU A 47 15.23 -1.10 -7.66
C LEU A 47 15.37 -2.49 -8.29
N ALA A 48 14.42 -3.38 -8.06
CA ALA A 48 14.43 -4.72 -8.66
C ALA A 48 14.31 -4.63 -10.18
N ASN A 49 13.44 -3.77 -10.68
CA ASN A 49 13.26 -3.55 -12.12
C ASN A 49 14.53 -2.98 -12.77
N ALA A 50 15.34 -2.26 -12.01
CA ALA A 50 16.64 -1.75 -12.47
C ALA A 50 17.76 -2.79 -12.40
N GLY A 51 17.49 -4.01 -11.96
CA GLY A 51 18.44 -5.11 -11.94
C GLY A 51 19.17 -5.32 -10.63
N ALA A 52 18.82 -4.60 -9.56
CA ALA A 52 19.43 -4.80 -8.26
C ALA A 52 18.87 -6.05 -7.57
N GLU A 53 19.69 -6.68 -6.73
CA GLU A 53 19.22 -7.72 -5.81
C GLU A 53 18.70 -7.03 -4.55
N VAL A 54 17.38 -6.99 -4.37
CA VAL A 54 16.73 -6.21 -3.33
C VAL A 54 16.15 -7.11 -2.26
N TYR A 55 16.44 -6.77 -1.01
CA TYR A 55 15.78 -7.31 0.18
C TYR A 55 14.91 -6.21 0.76
N HIS A 56 13.63 -6.48 0.96
CA HIS A 56 12.74 -5.52 1.60
C HIS A 56 12.55 -5.90 3.07
N ALA A 57 12.76 -4.92 3.94
CA ALA A 57 12.45 -5.04 5.36
C ALA A 57 11.26 -4.16 5.70
N GLY A 58 10.28 -4.72 6.37
CA GLY A 58 9.07 -4.01 6.73
C GLY A 58 8.09 -4.94 7.42
N ALA A 59 6.87 -4.47 7.61
CA ALA A 59 5.85 -5.26 8.28
C ALA A 59 4.48 -5.05 7.65
N ILE A 60 3.71 -6.12 7.63
CA ILE A 60 2.33 -6.16 7.16
C ILE A 60 1.49 -6.89 8.20
N GLY A 61 0.18 -6.72 8.12
CA GLY A 61 -0.76 -7.59 8.80
C GLY A 61 -1.16 -8.74 7.90
N LYS A 62 -2.03 -9.61 8.40
CA LYS A 62 -2.53 -10.75 7.62
C LYS A 62 -3.32 -10.29 6.39
N ASP A 63 -3.94 -9.12 6.45
CA ASP A 63 -4.68 -8.52 5.34
C ASP A 63 -3.77 -8.02 4.22
N GLY A 64 -2.46 -7.92 4.45
CA GLY A 64 -1.48 -7.43 3.50
C GLY A 64 -0.61 -8.50 2.85
N LEU A 65 -0.95 -9.78 2.97
CA LEU A 65 -0.14 -10.86 2.40
C LEU A 65 0.07 -10.70 0.90
N PHE A 66 -0.89 -10.12 0.18
CA PHE A 66 -0.76 -9.88 -1.24
C PHE A 66 0.38 -8.91 -1.58
N LEU A 67 0.76 -8.01 -0.65
CA LEU A 67 1.90 -7.11 -0.83
C LEU A 67 3.21 -7.91 -0.84
N LYS A 68 3.33 -8.87 0.06
CA LYS A 68 4.49 -9.77 0.11
C LYS A 68 4.58 -10.60 -1.17
N GLU A 69 3.46 -11.13 -1.62
CA GLU A 69 3.40 -11.90 -2.86
C GLU A 69 3.80 -11.05 -4.06
N LEU A 70 3.34 -9.81 -4.13
CA LEU A 70 3.72 -8.89 -5.20
C LEU A 70 5.22 -8.63 -5.22
N LEU A 71 5.83 -8.38 -4.05
CA LEU A 71 7.27 -8.20 -3.96
C LEU A 71 8.01 -9.43 -4.49
N GLN A 72 7.57 -10.62 -4.11
CA GLN A 72 8.16 -11.88 -4.59
C GLN A 72 8.05 -12.03 -6.10
N GLU A 73 6.89 -11.69 -6.67
CA GLU A 73 6.67 -11.72 -8.12
C GLU A 73 7.63 -10.79 -8.86
N LYS A 74 7.97 -9.67 -8.25
CA LYS A 74 8.90 -8.67 -8.82
C LYS A 74 10.36 -9.00 -8.55
N GLY A 75 10.65 -10.14 -7.94
CA GLY A 75 12.00 -10.58 -7.67
C GLY A 75 12.64 -9.97 -6.43
N VAL A 76 11.84 -9.36 -5.55
CA VAL A 76 12.32 -8.82 -4.28
C VAL A 76 12.31 -9.92 -3.22
N HIS A 77 13.39 -10.04 -2.47
CA HIS A 77 13.48 -10.98 -1.34
C HIS A 77 12.66 -10.44 -0.17
N THR A 78 11.81 -11.29 0.38
CA THR A 78 10.88 -10.93 1.46
C THR A 78 11.21 -11.57 2.79
N ASP A 79 12.44 -12.05 2.96
CA ASP A 79 12.90 -12.73 4.19
C ASP A 79 12.72 -11.85 5.43
N PHE A 80 12.80 -10.52 5.26
CA PHE A 80 12.71 -9.55 6.35
C PHE A 80 11.37 -8.84 6.41
N VAL A 81 10.37 -9.31 5.67
CA VAL A 81 9.00 -8.80 5.78
C VAL A 81 8.29 -9.60 6.86
N GLN A 82 7.93 -8.93 7.95
CA GLN A 82 7.28 -9.58 9.08
C GLN A 82 5.76 -9.50 8.93
N VAL A 83 5.07 -10.54 9.38
CA VAL A 83 3.61 -10.54 9.46
C VAL A 83 3.23 -10.30 10.93
N SER A 84 2.59 -9.17 11.17
CA SER A 84 2.19 -8.71 12.50
C SER A 84 0.73 -9.06 12.77
N ASP A 85 0.33 -9.04 14.04
CA ASP A 85 -1.08 -9.12 14.42
C ASP A 85 -1.82 -7.80 14.18
N THR A 86 -1.09 -6.72 13.96
CA THR A 86 -1.65 -5.41 13.64
C THR A 86 -2.04 -5.37 12.15
N ARG A 87 -3.13 -4.69 11.83
CA ARG A 87 -3.53 -4.52 10.43
C ARG A 87 -2.44 -3.81 9.64
N THR A 88 -2.34 -4.16 8.38
CA THR A 88 -1.43 -3.49 7.44
C THR A 88 -1.74 -1.99 7.38
N GLY A 89 -0.71 -1.17 7.30
CA GLY A 89 -0.87 0.25 7.04
C GLY A 89 -1.69 0.46 5.77
N HIS A 90 -2.59 1.43 5.78
CA HIS A 90 -3.44 1.65 4.63
C HIS A 90 -3.81 3.12 4.47
N ALA A 91 -4.19 3.46 3.26
CA ALA A 91 -4.73 4.75 2.91
C ALA A 91 -6.18 4.58 2.48
N ILE A 92 -7.06 5.39 3.05
CA ILE A 92 -8.45 5.50 2.59
C ILE A 92 -8.51 6.72 1.69
N ILE A 93 -8.75 6.49 0.40
CA ILE A 93 -8.64 7.51 -0.63
C ILE A 93 -10.02 7.71 -1.24
N GLN A 94 -10.55 8.93 -1.16
CA GLN A 94 -11.73 9.34 -1.88
C GLN A 94 -11.28 10.10 -3.13
N VAL A 95 -11.80 9.70 -4.29
CA VAL A 95 -11.51 10.37 -5.56
C VAL A 95 -12.81 10.88 -6.15
N GLU A 96 -12.90 12.18 -6.38
CA GLU A 96 -14.02 12.79 -7.09
C GLU A 96 -13.85 12.62 -8.60
N GLN A 97 -14.96 12.73 -9.33
CA GLN A 97 -14.96 12.57 -10.79
C GLN A 97 -14.06 13.60 -11.49
N ASN A 98 -13.82 14.75 -10.87
CA ASN A 98 -12.92 15.78 -11.41
C ASN A 98 -11.43 15.48 -11.15
N GLY A 99 -11.12 14.35 -10.52
CA GLY A 99 -9.75 13.93 -10.25
C GLY A 99 -9.16 14.41 -8.93
N GLN A 100 -9.87 15.24 -8.16
CA GLN A 100 -9.41 15.61 -6.82
C GLN A 100 -9.51 14.42 -5.87
N ASN A 101 -8.60 14.36 -4.91
CA ASN A 101 -8.64 13.31 -3.91
C ASN A 101 -8.45 13.88 -2.50
N CYS A 102 -8.90 13.12 -1.51
CA CYS A 102 -8.55 13.33 -0.12
C CYS A 102 -8.22 11.99 0.51
N ILE A 103 -7.26 11.98 1.43
CA ILE A 103 -6.62 10.76 1.89
C ILE A 103 -6.56 10.74 3.41
N ILE A 104 -6.96 9.61 4.00
CA ILE A 104 -6.74 9.31 5.42
C ILE A 104 -5.71 8.19 5.48
N LEU A 105 -4.65 8.39 6.26
CA LEU A 105 -3.61 7.40 6.44
C LEU A 105 -3.71 6.74 7.81
N TYR A 106 -3.52 5.43 7.84
CA TYR A 106 -3.33 4.66 9.07
C TYR A 106 -2.02 3.90 8.99
N GLY A 107 -1.12 4.14 9.94
CA GLY A 107 0.22 3.52 9.92
C GLY A 107 0.22 2.01 10.08
N GLY A 108 -0.68 1.48 10.91
CA GLY A 108 -0.81 0.03 11.09
C GLY A 108 0.49 -0.64 11.49
N ALA A 109 0.82 -1.73 10.79
CA ALA A 109 1.99 -2.56 11.08
C ALA A 109 3.33 -1.90 10.72
N ASN A 110 3.30 -0.83 9.95
CA ASN A 110 4.55 -0.14 9.55
C ASN A 110 5.41 0.31 10.72
#